data_52460244bbd71ba580f637521c717370
#
_entry.id   52460244bbd71ba580f637521c717370
#
_cell.length_a   1.000
_cell.length_b   1.000
_cell.length_c   1.000
_cell.angle_alpha   90.00
_cell.angle_beta   90.00
_cell.angle_gamma   90.00
#
_symmetry.space_group_name_H-M   'P 1'
#
loop_
_entity.id
_entity.type
_entity.pdbx_description
1 polymer ?
#
loop_
_entity_poly.entity_id
_entity_poly.type
_entity_poly.pdbx_seq_one_letter_code
_entity_poly.pdbx_strand_id
1 'polypeptide(L)'
;MDDRHREENLKDRQNSLDVDRRNLLKLASVGVATVGAFSLSSVSVSAQATLAWDKTFPKSDRVDHQKVFFINRLGIEVVADMYIPKDADRSLRHPALIVGHPFGGVKEQTSGLYVQTMAERGFITIAHDASFTGESGGQPRSIASPEAWSEDYSAAVDFLGVHPLVERNRIGVIGICGGGGFALSAVQIEPRLKAVAAVNMYDIGRGSRQGLRDAMSEADRRKRVEDIAAQRWLEAEGGERKYTICESAR
;
A
#
# COMPACT_ATOMS: atom_id res chain seq x y z
N MET A 1 12.20 13.89 -46.67
CA MET A 1 13.64 13.74 -46.40
C MET A 1 13.85 13.43 -44.92
N ASP A 2 13.11 12.44 -44.38
CA ASP A 2 13.12 12.18 -42.93
C ASP A 2 12.99 10.70 -42.52
N ASP A 3 12.72 9.76 -43.43
CA ASP A 3 12.57 8.37 -43.08
C ASP A 3 13.90 7.60 -42.95
N ARG A 4 14.96 8.05 -43.62
CA ARG A 4 16.27 7.37 -43.54
C ARG A 4 16.97 7.55 -42.19
N HIS A 5 16.85 8.70 -41.58
CA HIS A 5 17.45 8.96 -40.26
C HIS A 5 16.74 8.24 -39.11
N ARG A 6 15.48 7.87 -39.32
CA ARG A 6 14.72 7.10 -38.31
C ARG A 6 15.08 5.63 -38.31
N GLU A 7 15.33 5.04 -39.49
CA GLU A 7 15.77 3.64 -39.62
C GLU A 7 17.23 3.42 -39.16
N GLU A 8 18.12 4.36 -39.38
CA GLU A 8 19.50 4.28 -38.87
C GLU A 8 19.54 4.33 -37.34
N ASN A 9 18.76 5.19 -36.69
CA ASN A 9 18.67 5.26 -35.22
C ASN A 9 18.07 4.01 -34.58
N LEU A 10 17.18 3.30 -35.26
CA LEU A 10 16.61 2.04 -34.78
C LEU A 10 17.59 0.87 -34.91
N LYS A 11 18.41 0.84 -35.97
CA LYS A 11 19.45 -0.18 -36.17
C LYS A 11 20.63 0.00 -35.18
N ASP A 12 21.02 1.22 -34.85
CA ASP A 12 22.05 1.48 -33.85
C ASP A 12 21.62 1.10 -32.43
N ARG A 13 20.36 1.31 -32.06
CA ARG A 13 19.82 0.84 -30.78
C ARG A 13 19.73 -0.68 -30.69
N GLN A 14 19.40 -1.35 -31.78
CA GLN A 14 19.34 -2.81 -31.81
C GLN A 14 20.72 -3.45 -31.76
N ASN A 15 21.72 -2.86 -32.41
CA ASN A 15 23.11 -3.32 -32.33
C ASN A 15 23.75 -3.11 -30.94
N SER A 16 23.42 -2.03 -30.24
CA SER A 16 23.92 -1.79 -28.88
C SER A 16 23.40 -2.81 -27.86
N LEU A 17 22.15 -3.26 -28.02
CA LEU A 17 21.54 -4.27 -27.14
C LEU A 17 22.10 -5.68 -27.39
N ASP A 18 22.51 -6.00 -28.62
CA ASP A 18 23.12 -7.29 -28.96
C ASP A 18 24.57 -7.42 -28.50
N VAL A 19 25.32 -6.29 -28.42
CA VAL A 19 26.68 -6.25 -27.89
C VAL A 19 26.71 -6.51 -26.39
N ASP A 20 25.74 -5.98 -25.65
CA ASP A 20 25.62 -6.19 -24.20
C ASP A 20 25.28 -7.65 -23.85
N ARG A 21 24.42 -8.30 -24.62
CA ARG A 21 24.07 -9.73 -24.40
C ARG A 21 25.25 -10.67 -24.67
N ARG A 22 26.10 -10.38 -25.66
CA ARG A 22 27.27 -11.18 -25.96
C ARG A 22 28.38 -11.04 -24.91
N ASN A 23 28.50 -9.90 -24.26
CA ASN A 23 29.47 -9.67 -23.20
C ASN A 23 29.05 -10.33 -21.88
N LEU A 24 27.73 -10.40 -21.59
CA LEU A 24 27.23 -11.13 -20.43
C LEU A 24 27.45 -12.63 -20.50
N LEU A 25 27.40 -13.22 -21.70
CA LEU A 25 27.65 -14.66 -21.90
C LEU A 25 29.14 -15.04 -21.86
N LYS A 26 30.07 -14.10 -22.12
CA LYS A 26 31.50 -14.32 -22.01
C LYS A 26 32.05 -14.26 -20.59
N LEU A 27 31.33 -13.62 -19.65
CA LEU A 27 31.71 -13.56 -18.24
C LEU A 27 31.28 -14.81 -17.45
N ALA A 28 30.46 -15.68 -18.03
CA ALA A 28 29.97 -16.91 -17.39
C ALA A 28 30.89 -18.15 -17.65
N SER A 29 31.95 -18.04 -18.45
CA SER A 29 32.73 -19.20 -18.87
C SER A 29 34.20 -19.26 -18.36
N VAL A 30 34.60 -18.42 -17.40
CA VAL A 30 35.93 -18.50 -16.77
C VAL A 30 35.74 -18.64 -15.26
N GLY A 31 35.70 -19.88 -14.78
CA GLY A 31 35.61 -20.11 -13.34
C GLY A 31 35.36 -21.56 -12.93
N VAL A 32 36.08 -22.53 -13.54
CA VAL A 32 36.15 -23.88 -12.96
C VAL A 32 37.62 -24.25 -12.86
N ALA A 33 38.17 -24.19 -11.68
CA ALA A 33 39.12 -25.09 -11.03
C ALA A 33 39.96 -24.38 -9.96
N THR A 34 39.46 -24.37 -8.74
CA THR A 34 40.32 -24.49 -7.54
C THR A 34 39.49 -25.14 -6.43
N VAL A 35 39.75 -26.42 -6.21
CA VAL A 35 39.29 -27.13 -5.02
C VAL A 35 40.13 -26.62 -3.85
N GLY A 36 39.58 -25.67 -3.11
CA GLY A 36 40.10 -25.22 -1.82
C GLY A 36 39.10 -25.63 -0.74
N ALA A 37 39.62 -26.36 0.28
CA ALA A 37 38.87 -26.76 1.44
C ALA A 37 38.25 -25.56 2.13
N PHE A 38 36.94 -25.34 1.95
CA PHE A 38 36.16 -24.38 2.74
C PHE A 38 35.70 -25.05 4.02
N SER A 39 36.30 -24.64 5.12
CA SER A 39 35.81 -24.86 6.47
C SER A 39 34.34 -24.45 6.50
N LEU A 40 33.45 -25.35 6.91
CA LEU A 40 32.06 -25.06 7.24
C LEU A 40 32.03 -24.10 8.43
N SER A 41 32.18 -22.81 8.14
CA SER A 41 31.80 -21.79 9.08
C SER A 41 30.29 -21.89 9.25
N SER A 42 29.85 -22.37 10.38
CA SER A 42 28.44 -22.31 10.82
C SER A 42 27.98 -20.88 10.63
N VAL A 43 27.13 -20.65 9.62
CA VAL A 43 26.37 -19.41 9.51
C VAL A 43 25.49 -19.37 10.75
N SER A 44 25.92 -18.59 11.73
CA SER A 44 25.07 -18.25 12.87
C SER A 44 23.82 -17.61 12.28
N VAL A 45 22.70 -18.33 12.37
CA VAL A 45 21.39 -17.75 12.16
C VAL A 45 21.31 -16.61 13.17
N SER A 46 21.51 -15.39 12.68
CA SER A 46 21.32 -14.19 13.47
C SER A 46 19.92 -14.29 14.07
N ALA A 47 19.85 -14.37 15.38
CA ALA A 47 18.61 -14.30 16.12
C ALA A 47 17.87 -13.07 15.59
N GLN A 48 16.72 -13.29 14.96
CA GLN A 48 15.83 -12.25 14.52
C GLN A 48 15.52 -11.42 15.76
N ALA A 49 16.13 -10.23 15.84
CA ALA A 49 15.81 -9.30 16.92
C ALA A 49 14.28 -9.17 16.89
N THR A 50 13.62 -9.57 17.96
CA THR A 50 12.19 -9.38 18.11
C THR A 50 11.98 -7.88 18.08
N LEU A 51 11.53 -7.36 16.93
CA LEU A 51 11.17 -5.96 16.81
C LEU A 51 10.20 -5.65 17.94
N ALA A 52 10.49 -4.60 18.69
CA ALA A 52 9.63 -4.15 19.77
C ALA A 52 8.21 -3.93 19.19
N TRP A 53 7.18 -4.24 19.99
CA TRP A 53 5.79 -4.01 19.58
C TRP A 53 5.56 -2.51 19.38
N ASP A 54 5.38 -2.09 18.13
CA ASP A 54 5.29 -0.69 17.70
C ASP A 54 3.84 -0.17 17.58
N LYS A 55 2.86 -1.00 17.99
CA LYS A 55 1.45 -0.64 17.89
C LYS A 55 0.96 0.14 19.11
N THR A 56 -0.07 0.97 18.91
CA THR A 56 -0.68 1.79 19.97
C THR A 56 -1.63 1.01 20.89
N PHE A 57 -1.71 -0.30 20.73
CA PHE A 57 -2.56 -1.23 21.49
C PHE A 57 -1.75 -2.43 21.97
N PRO A 58 -2.19 -3.13 23.04
CA PRO A 58 -1.51 -4.31 23.55
C PRO A 58 -1.49 -5.44 22.52
N LYS A 59 -0.38 -6.18 22.47
CA LYS A 59 -0.28 -7.39 21.66
C LYS A 59 -1.16 -8.50 22.25
N SER A 60 -1.97 -9.13 21.40
CA SER A 60 -2.75 -10.31 21.77
C SER A 60 -1.89 -11.58 21.67
N ASP A 61 -2.04 -12.47 22.64
CA ASP A 61 -1.45 -13.79 22.63
C ASP A 61 -2.31 -14.84 21.85
N ARG A 62 -3.52 -14.47 21.44
CA ARG A 62 -4.46 -15.32 20.69
C ARG A 62 -4.24 -15.30 19.18
N VAL A 63 -3.45 -14.39 18.66
CA VAL A 63 -3.21 -14.22 17.22
C VAL A 63 -1.73 -14.24 16.88
N ASP A 64 -1.42 -14.75 15.69
CA ASP A 64 -0.12 -14.59 15.06
C ASP A 64 -0.15 -13.28 14.24
N HIS A 65 0.91 -12.49 14.37
CA HIS A 65 1.10 -11.24 13.64
C HIS A 65 2.33 -11.34 12.74
N GLN A 66 2.20 -10.86 11.51
CA GLN A 66 3.31 -10.73 10.58
C GLN A 66 3.15 -9.50 9.69
N LYS A 67 4.25 -8.83 9.38
CA LYS A 67 4.29 -7.77 8.37
C LYS A 67 4.30 -8.42 6.98
N VAL A 68 3.48 -7.92 6.07
CA VAL A 68 3.35 -8.42 4.70
C VAL A 68 3.43 -7.27 3.71
N PHE A 69 3.79 -7.61 2.47
CA PHE A 69 4.02 -6.65 1.39
C PHE A 69 3.32 -7.16 0.13
N PHE A 70 2.73 -6.25 -0.61
CA PHE A 70 2.17 -6.54 -1.93
C PHE A 70 2.25 -5.30 -2.81
N ILE A 71 2.23 -5.51 -4.12
CA ILE A 71 2.32 -4.42 -5.09
C ILE A 71 0.93 -4.15 -5.64
N ASN A 72 0.50 -2.89 -5.64
CA ASN A 72 -0.73 -2.50 -6.30
C ASN A 72 -0.52 -2.31 -7.81
N ARG A 73 -1.61 -2.15 -8.58
CA ARG A 73 -1.56 -1.99 -10.03
C ARG A 73 -0.80 -0.73 -10.50
N LEU A 74 -0.60 0.24 -9.61
CA LEU A 74 0.21 1.44 -9.90
C LEU A 74 1.71 1.22 -9.67
N GLY A 75 2.12 -0.01 -9.31
CA GLY A 75 3.51 -0.35 -9.01
C GLY A 75 3.99 0.13 -7.65
N ILE A 76 3.09 0.53 -6.77
CA ILE A 76 3.41 0.98 -5.42
C ILE A 76 3.42 -0.23 -4.47
N GLU A 77 4.50 -0.40 -3.71
CA GLU A 77 4.56 -1.37 -2.63
C GLU A 77 3.67 -0.92 -1.47
N VAL A 78 2.71 -1.76 -1.12
CA VAL A 78 1.81 -1.56 0.02
C VAL A 78 2.28 -2.43 1.16
N VAL A 79 2.47 -1.83 2.33
CA VAL A 79 2.90 -2.51 3.55
C VAL A 79 1.70 -2.71 4.47
N ALA A 80 1.53 -3.92 4.96
CA ALA A 80 0.41 -4.27 5.83
C ALA A 80 0.84 -5.15 7.01
N ASP A 81 0.05 -5.12 8.06
CA ASP A 81 0.10 -6.05 9.17
C ASP A 81 -1.00 -7.10 9.00
N MET A 82 -0.61 -8.36 8.94
CA MET A 82 -1.52 -9.49 8.85
C MET A 82 -1.65 -10.19 10.19
N TYR A 83 -2.88 -10.54 10.55
CA TYR A 83 -3.18 -11.29 11.78
C TYR A 83 -3.97 -12.55 11.45
N ILE A 84 -3.55 -13.66 12.05
CA ILE A 84 -4.13 -14.99 11.87
C ILE A 84 -4.44 -15.56 13.24
N PRO A 85 -5.66 -16.06 13.51
CA PRO A 85 -5.99 -16.75 14.78
C PRO A 85 -5.04 -17.92 14.99
N LYS A 86 -4.49 -18.08 16.19
CA LYS A 86 -3.61 -19.21 16.51
C LYS A 86 -4.35 -20.55 16.50
N ASP A 87 -5.63 -20.52 16.84
CA ASP A 87 -6.53 -21.67 16.85
C ASP A 87 -7.22 -21.94 15.50
N ALA A 88 -6.88 -21.19 14.45
CA ALA A 88 -7.42 -21.43 13.12
C ALA A 88 -7.03 -22.81 12.60
N ASP A 89 -8.01 -23.57 12.14
CA ASP A 89 -7.78 -24.86 11.47
C ASP A 89 -7.06 -24.61 10.13
N ARG A 90 -5.79 -24.99 10.06
CA ARG A 90 -4.93 -24.78 8.89
C ARG A 90 -5.31 -25.67 7.69
N SER A 91 -6.21 -26.63 7.86
CA SER A 91 -6.77 -27.46 6.78
C SER A 91 -7.97 -26.81 6.09
N LEU A 92 -8.56 -25.77 6.69
CA LEU A 92 -9.73 -25.06 6.21
C LEU A 92 -9.36 -23.68 5.68
N ARG A 93 -10.27 -23.11 4.88
CA ARG A 93 -10.23 -21.71 4.46
C ARG A 93 -11.17 -20.87 5.31
N HIS A 94 -10.74 -19.68 5.67
CA HIS A 94 -11.41 -18.80 6.60
C HIS A 94 -11.87 -17.49 5.90
N PRO A 95 -12.92 -16.84 6.41
CA PRO A 95 -13.27 -15.52 5.95
C PRO A 95 -12.15 -14.51 6.24
N ALA A 96 -12.00 -13.51 5.40
CA ALA A 96 -10.96 -12.50 5.58
C ALA A 96 -11.53 -11.08 5.61
N LEU A 97 -10.80 -10.18 6.30
CA LEU A 97 -11.15 -8.77 6.40
C LEU A 97 -9.93 -7.89 6.10
N ILE A 98 -10.18 -6.85 5.33
CA ILE A 98 -9.26 -5.74 5.09
C ILE A 98 -9.72 -4.58 5.95
N VAL A 99 -8.82 -3.91 6.67
CA VAL A 99 -9.19 -2.74 7.47
C VAL A 99 -8.39 -1.53 7.04
N GLY A 100 -9.09 -0.50 6.54
CA GLY A 100 -8.51 0.78 6.15
C GLY A 100 -8.51 1.77 7.31
N HIS A 101 -7.39 2.47 7.46
CA HIS A 101 -7.15 3.43 8.55
C HIS A 101 -7.86 4.77 8.33
N PRO A 102 -8.07 5.57 9.42
CA PRO A 102 -8.52 6.96 9.32
C PRO A 102 -7.59 7.80 8.44
N PHE A 103 -8.12 8.87 7.86
CA PHE A 103 -7.30 9.85 7.14
C PHE A 103 -6.19 10.39 8.05
N GLY A 104 -4.93 10.32 7.57
CA GLY A 104 -3.75 10.68 8.37
C GLY A 104 -3.33 9.66 9.43
N GLY A 105 -4.01 8.51 9.52
CA GLY A 105 -3.61 7.39 10.37
C GLY A 105 -2.63 6.43 9.68
N VAL A 106 -2.20 5.43 10.43
CA VAL A 106 -1.34 4.33 9.97
C VAL A 106 -1.83 3.01 10.55
N LYS A 107 -1.36 1.89 9.97
CA LYS A 107 -1.78 0.53 10.34
C LYS A 107 -1.48 0.16 11.80
N GLU A 108 -0.50 0.80 12.43
CA GLU A 108 -0.12 0.58 13.84
C GLU A 108 -1.14 1.13 14.85
N GLN A 109 -2.14 1.86 14.38
CA GLN A 109 -3.10 2.57 15.23
C GLN A 109 -4.49 1.89 15.22
N THR A 110 -5.55 2.65 14.97
CA THR A 110 -6.94 2.19 15.05
C THR A 110 -7.21 0.98 14.17
N SER A 111 -6.74 0.98 12.91
CA SER A 111 -6.97 -0.16 12.00
C SER A 111 -6.27 -1.42 12.50
N GLY A 112 -5.08 -1.30 13.07
CA GLY A 112 -4.36 -2.42 13.68
C GLY A 112 -5.12 -3.04 14.86
N LEU A 113 -5.71 -2.21 15.74
CA LEU A 113 -6.57 -2.71 16.82
C LEU A 113 -7.78 -3.47 16.27
N TYR A 114 -8.42 -2.94 15.21
CA TYR A 114 -9.57 -3.60 14.59
C TYR A 114 -9.19 -4.96 13.99
N VAL A 115 -8.10 -5.05 13.23
CA VAL A 115 -7.67 -6.33 12.65
C VAL A 115 -7.30 -7.34 13.71
N GLN A 116 -6.59 -6.95 14.78
CA GLN A 116 -6.29 -7.86 15.90
C GLN A 116 -7.59 -8.38 16.54
N THR A 117 -8.52 -7.48 16.83
CA THR A 117 -9.81 -7.83 17.46
C THR A 117 -10.67 -8.73 16.57
N MET A 118 -10.66 -8.52 15.25
CA MET A 118 -11.40 -9.39 14.33
C MET A 118 -10.71 -10.73 14.09
N ALA A 119 -9.38 -10.76 14.14
CA ALA A 119 -8.64 -12.03 14.11
C ALA A 119 -8.96 -12.89 15.34
N GLU A 120 -9.07 -12.31 16.52
CA GLU A 120 -9.52 -13.02 17.74
C GLU A 120 -10.93 -13.62 17.62
N ARG A 121 -11.72 -13.18 16.63
CA ARG A 121 -13.06 -13.68 16.29
C ARG A 121 -13.07 -14.68 15.13
N GLY A 122 -11.89 -15.13 14.68
CA GLY A 122 -11.76 -16.20 13.67
C GLY A 122 -11.60 -15.71 12.23
N PHE A 123 -11.37 -14.42 11.99
CA PHE A 123 -11.08 -13.90 10.65
C PHE A 123 -9.58 -13.88 10.36
N ILE A 124 -9.19 -14.12 9.12
CA ILE A 124 -7.86 -13.73 8.62
C ILE A 124 -7.92 -12.23 8.30
N THR A 125 -7.02 -11.42 8.84
CA THR A 125 -7.19 -9.97 8.72
C THR A 125 -5.91 -9.28 8.31
N ILE A 126 -6.04 -8.15 7.56
CA ILE A 126 -4.93 -7.25 7.26
C ILE A 126 -5.33 -5.78 7.49
N ALA A 127 -4.40 -5.01 8.06
CA ALA A 127 -4.44 -3.55 8.04
C ALA A 127 -3.25 -3.04 7.23
N HIS A 128 -3.50 -2.25 6.20
CA HIS A 128 -2.44 -1.68 5.36
C HIS A 128 -2.25 -0.19 5.62
N ASP A 129 -1.05 0.31 5.40
CA ASP A 129 -0.85 1.72 5.16
C ASP A 129 -1.27 2.03 3.72
N ALA A 130 -2.08 3.05 3.52
CA ALA A 130 -2.45 3.46 2.18
C ALA A 130 -1.23 3.98 1.40
N SER A 131 -1.23 3.84 0.08
CA SER A 131 -0.20 4.39 -0.80
C SER A 131 0.18 5.81 -0.42
N PHE A 132 1.45 6.16 -0.47
CA PHE A 132 2.07 7.44 -0.10
C PHE A 132 2.11 7.73 1.40
N THR A 133 1.64 6.84 2.28
CA THR A 133 1.58 7.04 3.73
C THR A 133 2.30 5.92 4.49
N GLY A 134 2.58 6.15 5.78
CA GLY A 134 3.19 5.15 6.65
C GLY A 134 4.44 4.51 6.05
N GLU A 135 4.51 3.19 6.10
CA GLU A 135 5.60 2.40 5.51
C GLU A 135 5.36 2.06 4.04
N SER A 136 4.14 2.22 3.50
CA SER A 136 3.86 1.99 2.08
C SER A 136 4.61 2.96 1.19
N GLY A 137 4.91 2.52 -0.02
CA GLY A 137 5.66 3.28 -1.02
C GLY A 137 4.89 4.44 -1.63
N GLY A 138 5.43 4.95 -2.73
CA GLY A 138 4.87 6.03 -3.52
C GLY A 138 5.49 7.40 -3.21
N GLN A 139 5.63 8.22 -4.25
CA GLN A 139 6.16 9.57 -4.20
C GLN A 139 5.22 10.53 -4.96
N PRO A 140 5.10 11.77 -4.49
CA PRO A 140 5.60 12.30 -3.23
C PRO A 140 4.83 11.75 -2.02
N ARG A 141 5.44 11.83 -0.83
CA ARG A 141 4.82 11.32 0.42
C ARG A 141 3.64 12.17 0.87
N SER A 142 2.80 11.59 1.72
CA SER A 142 1.68 12.27 2.38
C SER A 142 0.62 12.81 1.40
N ILE A 143 0.41 12.10 0.30
CA ILE A 143 -0.67 12.37 -0.65
C ILE A 143 -1.86 11.45 -0.36
N ALA A 144 -3.05 12.01 -0.31
CA ALA A 144 -4.28 11.25 -0.37
C ALA A 144 -4.78 11.24 -1.82
N SER A 145 -4.59 10.11 -2.51
CA SER A 145 -5.12 9.87 -3.85
C SER A 145 -6.31 8.93 -3.76
N PRO A 146 -7.53 9.38 -4.08
CA PRO A 146 -8.70 8.50 -4.07
C PRO A 146 -8.54 7.27 -4.96
N GLU A 147 -7.89 7.42 -6.11
CA GLU A 147 -7.64 6.36 -7.07
C GLU A 147 -6.67 5.32 -6.49
N ALA A 148 -5.53 5.76 -5.96
CA ALA A 148 -4.52 4.87 -5.40
C ALA A 148 -5.04 4.16 -4.14
N TRP A 149 -5.73 4.89 -3.25
CA TRP A 149 -6.26 4.32 -2.02
C TRP A 149 -7.42 3.33 -2.27
N SER A 150 -8.23 3.56 -3.31
CA SER A 150 -9.23 2.57 -3.73
C SER A 150 -8.57 1.33 -4.36
N GLU A 151 -7.50 1.52 -5.13
CA GLU A 151 -6.71 0.44 -5.72
C GLU A 151 -5.99 -0.40 -4.65
N ASP A 152 -5.51 0.21 -3.55
CA ASP A 152 -4.88 -0.51 -2.45
C ASP A 152 -5.80 -1.58 -1.84
N TYR A 153 -7.12 -1.31 -1.77
CA TYR A 153 -8.10 -2.34 -1.35
C TYR A 153 -8.20 -3.48 -2.36
N SER A 154 -8.18 -3.20 -3.66
CA SER A 154 -8.20 -4.24 -4.70
C SER A 154 -6.92 -5.09 -4.66
N ALA A 155 -5.77 -4.47 -4.48
CA ALA A 155 -4.50 -5.17 -4.29
C ALA A 155 -4.47 -6.02 -3.01
N ALA A 156 -5.10 -5.54 -1.94
CA ALA A 156 -5.29 -6.30 -0.70
C ALA A 156 -6.20 -7.52 -0.92
N VAL A 157 -7.24 -7.41 -1.76
CA VAL A 157 -8.08 -8.55 -2.19
C VAL A 157 -7.26 -9.55 -3.00
N ASP A 158 -6.39 -9.09 -3.90
CA ASP A 158 -5.49 -9.96 -4.66
C ASP A 158 -4.58 -10.75 -3.73
N PHE A 159 -3.93 -10.06 -2.80
CA PHE A 159 -3.04 -10.67 -1.81
C PHE A 159 -3.76 -11.72 -0.95
N LEU A 160 -4.91 -11.37 -0.38
CA LEU A 160 -5.71 -12.30 0.44
C LEU A 160 -6.26 -13.45 -0.40
N GLY A 161 -6.70 -13.19 -1.62
CA GLY A 161 -7.31 -14.19 -2.49
C GLY A 161 -6.36 -15.31 -2.93
N VAL A 162 -5.05 -15.09 -2.90
CA VAL A 162 -4.04 -16.13 -3.17
C VAL A 162 -3.50 -16.78 -1.89
N HIS A 163 -3.83 -16.25 -0.72
CA HIS A 163 -3.38 -16.82 0.55
C HIS A 163 -4.08 -18.16 0.83
N PRO A 164 -3.33 -19.23 1.22
CA PRO A 164 -3.86 -20.58 1.32
C PRO A 164 -4.98 -20.74 2.35
N LEU A 165 -5.02 -19.92 3.38
CA LEU A 165 -6.02 -19.97 4.45
C LEU A 165 -7.26 -19.12 4.18
N VAL A 166 -7.34 -18.38 3.05
CA VAL A 166 -8.43 -17.45 2.79
C VAL A 166 -9.48 -18.06 1.85
N GLU A 167 -10.75 -17.96 2.25
CA GLU A 167 -11.89 -18.26 1.40
C GLU A 167 -12.22 -17.06 0.51
N ARG A 168 -11.90 -17.15 -0.79
CA ARG A 168 -12.01 -16.05 -1.78
C ARG A 168 -13.40 -15.41 -1.85
N ASN A 169 -14.44 -16.19 -1.61
CA ASN A 169 -15.82 -15.72 -1.67
C ASN A 169 -16.31 -15.10 -0.36
N ARG A 170 -15.43 -14.95 0.63
CA ARG A 170 -15.74 -14.43 1.96
C ARG A 170 -14.75 -13.36 2.41
N ILE A 171 -14.38 -12.46 1.50
CA ILE A 171 -13.52 -11.30 1.80
C ILE A 171 -14.42 -10.08 1.99
N GLY A 172 -14.24 -9.39 3.11
CA GLY A 172 -14.93 -8.14 3.43
C GLY A 172 -13.95 -7.02 3.74
N VAL A 173 -14.48 -5.81 3.88
CA VAL A 173 -13.71 -4.62 4.22
C VAL A 173 -14.36 -3.84 5.35
N ILE A 174 -13.53 -3.32 6.25
CA ILE A 174 -13.93 -2.33 7.26
C ILE A 174 -13.14 -1.06 6.97
N GLY A 175 -13.83 0.04 6.71
CA GLY A 175 -13.20 1.35 6.51
C GLY A 175 -13.52 2.28 7.68
N ILE A 176 -12.50 2.91 8.26
CA ILE A 176 -12.64 3.77 9.43
C ILE A 176 -12.42 5.22 9.02
N CYS A 177 -13.35 6.11 9.36
CA CYS A 177 -13.31 7.54 9.07
C CYS A 177 -13.09 7.81 7.56
N GLY A 178 -12.01 8.46 7.16
CA GLY A 178 -11.64 8.63 5.74
C GLY A 178 -11.46 7.31 5.00
N GLY A 179 -10.88 6.30 5.64
CA GLY A 179 -10.78 4.95 5.09
C GLY A 179 -12.13 4.33 4.76
N GLY A 180 -13.21 4.72 5.48
CA GLY A 180 -14.58 4.31 5.16
C GLY A 180 -15.07 4.82 3.82
N GLY A 181 -14.76 6.07 3.49
CA GLY A 181 -15.09 6.65 2.18
C GLY A 181 -14.37 5.96 1.03
N PHE A 182 -13.08 5.68 1.19
CA PHE A 182 -12.29 4.95 0.19
C PHE A 182 -12.71 3.49 0.05
N ALA A 183 -13.04 2.81 1.17
CA ALA A 183 -13.59 1.45 1.14
C ALA A 183 -14.91 1.40 0.36
N LEU A 184 -15.82 2.38 0.57
CA LEU A 184 -17.05 2.48 -0.20
C LEU A 184 -16.81 2.76 -1.68
N SER A 185 -15.79 3.55 -2.03
CA SER A 185 -15.39 3.75 -3.43
C SER A 185 -14.86 2.45 -4.03
N ALA A 186 -14.04 1.70 -3.31
CA ALA A 186 -13.49 0.44 -3.77
C ALA A 186 -14.58 -0.62 -4.03
N VAL A 187 -15.54 -0.81 -3.12
CA VAL A 187 -16.60 -1.83 -3.29
C VAL A 187 -17.53 -1.58 -4.46
N GLN A 188 -17.60 -0.36 -4.98
CA GLN A 188 -18.39 -0.05 -6.18
C GLN A 188 -17.78 -0.68 -7.44
N ILE A 189 -16.48 -0.94 -7.45
CA ILE A 189 -15.74 -1.43 -8.61
C ILE A 189 -15.04 -2.77 -8.36
N GLU A 190 -15.04 -3.27 -7.09
CA GLU A 190 -14.37 -4.50 -6.68
C GLU A 190 -15.39 -5.57 -6.22
N PRO A 191 -15.94 -6.35 -7.15
CA PRO A 191 -17.03 -7.30 -6.86
C PRO A 191 -16.58 -8.50 -6.00
N ARG A 192 -15.29 -8.70 -5.79
CA ARG A 192 -14.75 -9.74 -4.92
C ARG A 192 -14.89 -9.40 -3.43
N LEU A 193 -15.09 -8.13 -3.09
CA LEU A 193 -15.50 -7.72 -1.75
C LEU A 193 -16.98 -8.04 -1.53
N LYS A 194 -17.28 -8.88 -0.54
CA LYS A 194 -18.64 -9.40 -0.30
C LYS A 194 -19.39 -8.68 0.83
N ALA A 195 -18.67 -7.91 1.64
CA ALA A 195 -19.24 -7.13 2.72
C ALA A 195 -18.42 -5.87 2.95
N VAL A 196 -19.09 -4.78 3.33
CA VAL A 196 -18.46 -3.53 3.73
C VAL A 196 -19.05 -3.02 5.03
N ALA A 197 -18.21 -2.57 5.93
CA ALA A 197 -18.60 -1.80 7.10
C ALA A 197 -17.87 -0.46 7.11
N ALA A 198 -18.61 0.64 7.16
CA ALA A 198 -18.06 1.98 7.28
C ALA A 198 -18.26 2.46 8.73
N VAL A 199 -17.15 2.68 9.43
CA VAL A 199 -17.15 3.08 10.84
C VAL A 199 -16.86 4.58 10.92
N ASN A 200 -17.83 5.35 11.41
CA ASN A 200 -17.69 6.80 11.55
C ASN A 200 -17.12 7.45 10.27
N MET A 201 -17.68 7.07 9.14
CA MET A 201 -17.22 7.47 7.81
C MET A 201 -17.22 8.99 7.64
N TYR A 202 -16.19 9.49 6.96
CA TYR A 202 -16.08 10.87 6.53
C TYR A 202 -16.02 10.95 5.00
N ASP A 203 -16.92 11.74 4.41
CA ASP A 203 -16.88 12.06 2.98
C ASP A 203 -15.83 13.13 2.71
N ILE A 204 -14.61 12.66 2.39
CA ILE A 204 -13.47 13.54 2.08
C ILE A 204 -13.79 14.47 0.89
N GLY A 205 -14.51 13.98 -0.11
CA GLY A 205 -14.90 14.78 -1.29
C GLY A 205 -15.82 15.94 -0.92
N ARG A 206 -16.88 15.68 -0.15
CA ARG A 206 -17.78 16.71 0.34
C ARG A 206 -17.05 17.69 1.25
N GLY A 207 -16.29 17.18 2.22
CA GLY A 207 -15.51 18.01 3.12
C GLY A 207 -14.52 18.93 2.41
N SER A 208 -13.88 18.44 1.36
CA SER A 208 -12.96 19.25 0.54
C SER A 208 -13.69 20.34 -0.28
N ARG A 209 -14.91 20.06 -0.73
CA ARG A 209 -15.68 21.01 -1.55
C ARG A 209 -16.50 22.00 -0.73
N GLN A 210 -17.05 21.58 0.37
CA GLN A 210 -18.04 22.34 1.14
C GLN A 210 -17.55 22.68 2.57
N GLY A 211 -16.39 22.19 2.97
CA GLY A 211 -15.88 22.36 4.32
C GLY A 211 -16.61 21.48 5.35
N LEU A 212 -16.20 21.61 6.61
CA LEU A 212 -16.87 20.92 7.71
C LEU A 212 -18.28 21.48 7.90
N ARG A 213 -19.29 20.58 7.93
CA ARG A 213 -20.72 20.93 8.07
C ARG A 213 -21.21 21.88 6.96
N ASP A 214 -20.62 21.79 5.77
CA ASP A 214 -20.94 22.63 4.61
C ASP A 214 -20.77 24.16 4.87
N ALA A 215 -19.83 24.51 5.74
CA ALA A 215 -19.61 25.91 6.15
C ALA A 215 -18.80 26.74 5.12
N MET A 216 -18.25 26.13 4.09
CA MET A 216 -17.47 26.82 3.05
C MET A 216 -18.39 27.44 2.01
N SER A 217 -18.32 28.76 1.84
CA SER A 217 -19.04 29.43 0.76
C SER A 217 -18.48 29.07 -0.62
N GLU A 218 -19.28 29.30 -1.68
CA GLU A 218 -18.81 29.08 -3.04
C GLU A 218 -17.65 30.02 -3.39
N ALA A 219 -17.67 31.26 -2.89
CA ALA A 219 -16.60 32.24 -3.09
C ALA A 219 -15.27 31.74 -2.46
N ASP A 220 -15.34 31.23 -1.21
CA ASP A 220 -14.16 30.66 -0.53
C ASP A 220 -13.64 29.42 -1.26
N ARG A 221 -14.53 28.58 -1.77
CA ARG A 221 -14.15 27.42 -2.56
C ARG A 221 -13.44 27.82 -3.85
N ARG A 222 -13.96 28.80 -4.58
CA ARG A 222 -13.31 29.32 -5.80
C ARG A 222 -11.94 29.87 -5.48
N LYS A 223 -11.85 30.75 -4.48
CA LYS A 223 -10.57 31.30 -4.02
C LYS A 223 -9.58 30.21 -3.68
N ARG A 224 -10.00 29.16 -2.94
CA ARG A 224 -9.12 28.05 -2.60
C ARG A 224 -8.60 27.30 -3.84
N VAL A 225 -9.43 27.10 -4.86
CA VAL A 225 -9.00 26.47 -6.12
C VAL A 225 -7.99 27.35 -6.86
N GLU A 226 -8.22 28.67 -6.89
CA GLU A 226 -7.28 29.64 -7.48
C GLU A 226 -5.94 29.66 -6.73
N ASP A 227 -5.96 29.67 -5.40
CA ASP A 227 -4.76 29.63 -4.55
C ASP A 227 -3.94 28.32 -4.79
N ILE A 228 -4.63 27.19 -4.94
CA ILE A 228 -3.99 25.89 -5.26
C ILE A 228 -3.40 25.92 -6.68
N ALA A 229 -4.10 26.52 -7.65
CA ALA A 229 -3.58 26.65 -9.01
C ALA A 229 -2.34 27.54 -9.06
N ALA A 230 -2.34 28.68 -8.35
CA ALA A 230 -1.18 29.54 -8.21
C ALA A 230 0.01 28.82 -7.53
N GLN A 231 -0.24 28.08 -6.45
CA GLN A 231 0.77 27.27 -5.79
C GLN A 231 1.41 26.24 -6.75
N ARG A 232 0.61 25.64 -7.62
CA ARG A 232 1.08 24.67 -8.60
C ARG A 232 2.05 25.29 -9.63
N TRP A 233 1.86 26.55 -10.00
CA TRP A 233 2.81 27.28 -10.83
C TRP A 233 4.14 27.47 -10.09
N LEU A 234 4.11 27.90 -8.84
CA LEU A 234 5.32 28.07 -8.04
C LEU A 234 6.11 26.75 -7.90
N GLU A 235 5.43 25.64 -7.70
CA GLU A 235 6.06 24.31 -7.63
C GLU A 235 6.66 23.90 -8.99
N ALA A 236 6.00 24.19 -10.10
CA ALA A 236 6.50 23.90 -11.45
C ALA A 236 7.75 24.73 -11.80
N GLU A 237 7.87 25.91 -11.23
CA GLU A 237 9.04 26.79 -11.35
C GLU A 237 10.19 26.42 -10.40
N GLY A 238 10.03 25.31 -9.63
CA GLY A 238 11.05 24.83 -8.68
C GLY A 238 10.90 25.36 -7.26
N GLY A 239 9.79 26.02 -6.95
CA GLY A 239 9.47 26.46 -5.59
C GLY A 239 9.08 25.31 -4.66
N GLU A 240 9.00 25.61 -3.38
CA GLU A 240 8.69 24.64 -2.34
C GLU A 240 7.25 24.12 -2.45
N ARG A 241 7.07 22.80 -2.28
CA ARG A 241 5.76 22.16 -2.21
C ARG A 241 5.06 22.51 -0.91
N LYS A 242 3.81 22.89 -0.99
CA LYS A 242 2.96 23.09 0.19
C LYS A 242 2.06 21.90 0.45
N TYR A 243 1.96 21.53 1.72
CA TYR A 243 1.03 20.51 2.22
C TYR A 243 -0.08 21.18 3.02
N THR A 244 -1.29 20.63 2.92
CA THR A 244 -2.35 21.01 3.84
C THR A 244 -1.99 20.50 5.23
N ILE A 245 -1.84 21.40 6.19
CA ILE A 245 -1.73 21.04 7.60
C ILE A 245 -3.14 20.58 8.00
N CYS A 246 -3.26 19.30 8.41
CA CYS A 246 -4.42 18.90 9.19
C CYS A 246 -4.24 19.62 10.53
N GLU A 247 -4.96 20.71 10.76
CA GLU A 247 -5.05 21.29 12.09
C GLU A 247 -5.73 20.24 12.97
N SER A 248 -4.89 19.35 13.55
CA SER A 248 -5.32 18.58 14.72
C SER A 248 -5.71 19.62 15.76
N ALA A 249 -6.98 19.64 16.12
CA ALA A 249 -7.54 20.50 17.14
C ALA A 249 -6.56 20.64 18.30
N ARG A 250 -6.13 21.89 18.56
CA ARG A 250 -5.47 22.25 19.81
C ARG A 250 -6.47 22.12 20.94
#